data_fb6797718d332f183172893d72d1f231
#
_entry.id   fb6797718d332f183172893d72d1f231
#
_cell.length_a   1.000
_cell.length_b   1.000
_cell.length_c   1.000
_cell.angle_alpha   90.00
_cell.angle_beta   90.00
_cell.angle_gamma   90.00
#
_symmetry.space_group_name_H-M   'P 1'
#
loop_
_entity.id
_entity.type
_entity.pdbx_description
1 polymer ?
#
loop_
_entity_poly.entity_id
_entity_poly.type
_entity_poly.pdbx_seq_one_letter_code
_entity_poly.pdbx_strand_id
1 'polypeptide(L)'
;MKYVITESQFKRILNERIKISEDERIVISNTPNFLQVIPLTQAAACKYGGATKWCVSGDDDNRFDEYKNKGRDVSMIMIKNPELQEKLKTTKFAFNVWNRGIEIHNDKAVWFDLRNLSKEAGVYDEIKSLMNDYINFMVGNRDLKDYINPFSN
;
A
#
# COMPACT_ATOMS: atom_id res chain seq x y z
N MET A 1 30.36 4.67 31.75
CA MET A 1 29.50 3.60 32.30
C MET A 1 29.13 2.65 31.19
N LYS A 2 29.48 1.38 31.32
CA LYS A 2 29.09 0.37 30.32
C LYS A 2 27.74 -0.26 30.71
N TYR A 3 26.76 -0.21 29.81
CA TYR A 3 25.50 -0.92 30.00
C TYR A 3 25.65 -2.33 29.46
N VAL A 4 25.38 -3.31 30.32
CA VAL A 4 25.38 -4.73 29.92
C VAL A 4 23.92 -5.20 29.84
N ILE A 5 23.49 -5.63 28.68
CA ILE A 5 22.17 -6.25 28.50
C ILE A 5 22.34 -7.75 28.34
N THR A 6 21.37 -8.50 28.84
CA THR A 6 21.33 -9.96 28.65
C THR A 6 20.93 -10.31 27.22
N GLU A 7 21.23 -11.52 26.79
CA GLU A 7 20.80 -12.01 25.46
C GLU A 7 19.28 -11.97 25.30
N SER A 8 18.54 -12.34 26.35
CA SER A 8 17.07 -12.28 26.32
C SER A 8 16.53 -10.84 26.21
N GLN A 9 17.18 -9.88 26.90
CA GLN A 9 16.83 -8.46 26.79
C GLN A 9 17.12 -7.94 25.37
N PHE A 10 18.24 -8.31 24.78
CA PHE A 10 18.60 -7.92 23.41
C PHE A 10 17.58 -8.46 22.40
N LYS A 11 17.22 -9.74 22.49
CA LYS A 11 16.20 -10.36 21.61
C LYS A 11 14.85 -9.66 21.76
N ARG A 12 14.46 -9.29 22.98
CA ARG A 12 13.20 -8.58 23.20
C ARG A 12 13.20 -7.19 22.55
N ILE A 13 14.26 -6.42 22.72
CA ILE A 13 14.42 -5.10 22.10
C ILE A 13 14.38 -5.23 20.58
N LEU A 14 15.07 -6.20 20.00
CA LEU A 14 15.09 -6.45 18.57
C LEU A 14 13.70 -6.79 18.04
N ASN A 15 12.96 -7.66 18.75
CA ASN A 15 11.59 -8.05 18.39
C ASN A 15 10.63 -6.86 18.44
N GLU A 16 10.74 -6.00 19.47
CA GLU A 16 9.94 -4.79 19.59
C GLU A 16 10.21 -3.82 18.42
N ARG A 17 11.46 -3.64 18.02
CA ARG A 17 11.84 -2.82 16.87
C ARG A 17 11.29 -3.36 15.56
N ILE A 18 11.33 -4.68 15.38
CA ILE A 18 10.77 -5.32 14.19
C ILE A 18 9.26 -5.07 14.13
N LYS A 19 8.54 -5.23 15.23
CA LYS A 19 7.10 -4.97 15.31
C LYS A 19 6.75 -3.51 14.99
N ILE A 20 7.48 -2.55 15.56
CA ILE A 20 7.30 -1.13 15.27
C ILE A 20 7.53 -0.85 13.80
N SER A 21 8.60 -1.42 13.22
CA SER A 21 8.94 -1.25 11.81
C SER A 21 7.85 -1.79 10.89
N GLU A 22 7.24 -2.95 11.22
CA GLU A 22 6.12 -3.54 10.49
C GLU A 22 4.84 -2.69 10.56
N ASP A 23 4.66 -1.93 11.65
CA ASP A 23 3.48 -1.09 11.86
C ASP A 23 3.68 0.35 11.39
N GLU A 24 4.86 0.73 10.94
CA GLU A 24 5.13 2.07 10.42
C GLU A 24 4.42 2.30 9.09
N ARG A 25 3.27 2.92 9.16
CA ARG A 25 2.41 3.24 8.03
C ARG A 25 1.62 4.52 8.30
N ILE A 26 1.15 5.10 7.22
CA ILE A 26 0.12 6.13 7.27
C ILE A 26 -1.20 5.47 6.84
N VAL A 27 -2.22 5.53 7.68
CA VAL A 27 -3.56 5.09 7.32
C VAL A 27 -4.26 6.26 6.65
N ILE A 28 -4.50 6.13 5.35
CA ILE A 28 -5.19 7.17 4.57
C ILE A 28 -6.71 7.01 4.72
N SER A 29 -7.19 5.77 4.67
CA SER A 29 -8.61 5.47 4.73
C SER A 29 -8.86 4.14 5.43
N ASN A 30 -9.90 4.10 6.27
CA ASN A 30 -10.33 2.90 6.96
C ASN A 30 -11.85 2.88 6.98
N THR A 31 -12.44 2.14 6.06
CA THR A 31 -13.88 1.99 5.90
C THR A 31 -14.29 0.55 6.24
N PRO A 32 -15.59 0.22 6.33
CA PRO A 32 -16.01 -1.17 6.51
C PRO A 32 -15.49 -2.13 5.43
N ASN A 33 -15.29 -1.65 4.19
CA ASN A 33 -14.88 -2.48 3.06
C ASN A 33 -13.37 -2.45 2.79
N PHE A 34 -12.68 -1.34 3.09
CA PHE A 34 -11.29 -1.13 2.67
C PHE A 34 -10.43 -0.53 3.77
N LEU A 35 -9.20 -1.01 3.86
CA LEU A 35 -8.13 -0.36 4.60
C LEU A 35 -7.05 0.09 3.61
N GLN A 36 -6.78 1.39 3.56
CA GLN A 36 -5.78 1.97 2.67
C GLN A 36 -4.61 2.52 3.49
N VAL A 37 -3.43 2.05 3.22
CA VAL A 37 -2.21 2.45 3.92
C VAL A 37 -1.09 2.82 2.95
N ILE A 38 -0.21 3.71 3.40
CA ILE A 38 1.10 3.96 2.79
C ILE A 38 2.14 3.38 3.75
N PRO A 39 2.80 2.27 3.43
CA PRO A 39 3.86 1.75 4.28
C PRO A 39 5.07 2.68 4.27
N LEU A 40 5.67 2.91 5.43
CA LEU A 40 6.81 3.80 5.59
C LEU A 40 8.15 3.06 5.65
N THR A 41 8.11 1.74 5.84
CA THR A 41 9.29 0.88 5.91
C THR A 41 9.12 -0.33 5.02
N GLN A 42 10.23 -0.96 4.65
CA GLN A 42 10.21 -2.21 3.91
C GLN A 42 9.47 -3.31 4.69
N ALA A 43 9.66 -3.37 6.01
CA ALA A 43 8.95 -4.33 6.86
C ALA A 43 7.43 -4.11 6.82
N ALA A 44 6.97 -2.87 6.87
CA ALA A 44 5.55 -2.54 6.74
C ALA A 44 5.02 -2.91 5.33
N ALA A 45 5.80 -2.63 4.29
CA ALA A 45 5.43 -3.00 2.92
C ALA A 45 5.28 -4.52 2.77
N CYS A 46 6.16 -5.30 3.39
CA CYS A 46 6.06 -6.76 3.42
C CYS A 46 4.82 -7.23 4.20
N LYS A 47 4.52 -6.60 5.33
CA LYS A 47 3.36 -6.94 6.15
C LYS A 47 2.04 -6.69 5.40
N TYR A 48 1.84 -5.46 4.91
CA TYR A 48 0.59 -5.08 4.27
C TYR A 48 0.45 -5.63 2.85
N GLY A 49 1.57 -5.84 2.16
CA GLY A 49 1.60 -6.48 0.85
C GLY A 49 1.77 -8.00 0.91
N GLY A 50 1.67 -8.61 2.08
CA GLY A 50 1.77 -10.06 2.24
C GLY A 50 0.76 -10.80 1.37
N ALA A 51 1.13 -11.99 0.90
CA ALA A 51 0.35 -12.81 -0.05
C ALA A 51 0.14 -12.14 -1.42
N THR A 52 0.97 -11.16 -1.79
CA THR A 52 0.98 -10.55 -3.13
C THR A 52 2.30 -10.84 -3.84
N LYS A 53 2.32 -10.57 -5.14
CA LYS A 53 3.53 -10.66 -5.98
C LYS A 53 4.19 -9.29 -6.20
N TRP A 54 3.88 -8.30 -5.37
CA TRP A 54 4.43 -6.96 -5.53
C TRP A 54 5.93 -6.91 -5.23
N CYS A 55 6.68 -6.20 -6.06
CA CYS A 55 8.14 -6.06 -5.93
C CYS A 55 8.58 -5.31 -4.66
N VAL A 56 7.68 -4.61 -4.00
CA VAL A 56 7.95 -3.89 -2.74
C VAL A 56 7.56 -4.71 -1.49
N SER A 57 7.05 -5.92 -1.67
CA SER A 57 6.51 -6.74 -0.58
C SER A 57 7.17 -8.11 -0.45
N GLY A 58 8.02 -8.49 -1.39
CA GLY A 58 8.71 -9.77 -1.39
C GLY A 58 9.97 -9.77 -0.52
N ASP A 59 10.40 -10.97 -0.10
CA ASP A 59 11.65 -11.15 0.65
C ASP A 59 12.87 -11.03 -0.26
N ASP A 60 12.75 -11.49 -1.52
CA ASP A 60 13.81 -11.43 -2.51
C ASP A 60 13.58 -10.25 -3.47
N ASP A 61 14.67 -9.55 -3.83
CA ASP A 61 14.64 -8.46 -4.80
C ASP A 61 13.64 -7.34 -4.44
N ASN A 62 13.47 -7.05 -3.14
CA ASN A 62 12.55 -6.04 -2.68
C ASN A 62 12.98 -4.63 -3.11
N ARG A 63 12.13 -3.92 -3.85
CA ARG A 63 12.42 -2.62 -4.43
C ARG A 63 11.81 -1.45 -3.64
N PHE A 64 11.40 -1.69 -2.39
CA PHE A 64 10.75 -0.66 -1.57
C PHE A 64 11.61 0.60 -1.42
N ASP A 65 12.89 0.44 -1.06
CA ASP A 65 13.80 1.58 -0.85
C ASP A 65 14.06 2.34 -2.13
N GLU A 66 14.17 1.64 -3.26
CA GLU A 66 14.29 2.25 -4.58
C GLU A 66 13.08 3.14 -4.90
N TYR A 67 11.87 2.64 -4.67
CA TYR A 67 10.64 3.39 -4.90
C TYR A 67 10.56 4.61 -3.98
N LYS A 68 10.86 4.42 -2.71
CA LYS A 68 10.82 5.51 -1.73
C LYS A 68 11.83 6.62 -2.06
N ASN A 69 13.05 6.26 -2.46
CA ASN A 69 14.09 7.21 -2.87
C ASN A 69 13.71 8.01 -4.12
N LYS A 70 12.92 7.42 -5.01
CA LYS A 70 12.36 8.09 -6.20
C LYS A 70 11.08 8.87 -5.93
N GLY A 71 10.63 8.93 -4.68
CA GLY A 71 9.40 9.61 -4.30
C GLY A 71 8.12 8.87 -4.69
N ARG A 72 8.19 7.57 -4.87
CA ARG A 72 7.05 6.72 -5.23
C ARG A 72 6.50 6.04 -3.99
N ASP A 73 5.59 6.70 -3.29
CA ASP A 73 4.88 6.07 -2.20
C ASP A 73 3.76 5.20 -2.75
N VAL A 74 3.81 3.91 -2.44
CA VAL A 74 2.80 2.95 -2.90
C VAL A 74 1.65 2.93 -1.89
N SER A 75 0.43 3.09 -2.38
CA SER A 75 -0.77 2.90 -1.57
C SER A 75 -1.22 1.45 -1.67
N MET A 76 -1.31 0.77 -0.55
CA MET A 76 -1.79 -0.60 -0.46
C MET A 76 -3.19 -0.62 0.12
N ILE A 77 -4.11 -1.27 -0.57
CA ILE A 77 -5.51 -1.35 -0.16
C ILE A 77 -5.86 -2.80 0.10
N MET A 78 -6.24 -3.09 1.34
CA MET A 78 -6.76 -4.39 1.76
C MET A 78 -8.28 -4.37 1.68
N ILE A 79 -8.85 -5.36 1.01
CA ILE A 79 -10.30 -5.53 0.93
C ILE A 79 -10.75 -6.35 2.12
N LYS A 80 -11.52 -5.74 3.03
CA LYS A 80 -11.99 -6.38 4.26
C LYS A 80 -13.18 -7.32 4.04
N ASN A 81 -13.98 -7.04 3.02
CA ASN A 81 -15.23 -7.77 2.73
C ASN A 81 -14.94 -8.92 1.76
N PRO A 82 -15.13 -10.20 2.16
CA PRO A 82 -14.87 -11.35 1.29
C PRO A 82 -15.71 -11.35 0.01
N GLU A 83 -16.93 -10.86 0.06
CA GLU A 83 -17.80 -10.75 -1.12
C GLU A 83 -17.20 -9.78 -2.16
N LEU A 84 -16.65 -8.66 -1.71
CA LEU A 84 -15.96 -7.71 -2.59
C LEU A 84 -14.65 -8.28 -3.15
N GLN A 85 -13.93 -9.07 -2.37
CA GLN A 85 -12.73 -9.77 -2.86
C GLN A 85 -13.08 -10.65 -4.07
N GLU A 86 -14.19 -11.35 -4.01
CA GLU A 86 -14.67 -12.18 -5.11
C GLU A 86 -15.09 -11.34 -6.33
N LYS A 87 -15.88 -10.29 -6.09
CA LYS A 87 -16.37 -9.40 -7.16
C LYS A 87 -15.25 -8.62 -7.84
N LEU A 88 -14.27 -8.15 -7.08
CA LEU A 88 -13.12 -7.40 -7.60
C LEU A 88 -11.99 -8.33 -8.07
N LYS A 89 -12.11 -9.64 -7.84
CA LYS A 89 -11.16 -10.68 -8.28
C LYS A 89 -9.75 -10.46 -7.72
N THR A 90 -9.64 -9.89 -6.54
CA THR A 90 -8.38 -9.67 -5.84
C THR A 90 -8.64 -9.52 -4.34
N THR A 91 -7.68 -9.88 -3.51
CA THR A 91 -7.75 -9.67 -2.06
C THR A 91 -7.20 -8.31 -1.64
N LYS A 92 -6.26 -7.81 -2.44
CA LYS A 92 -5.58 -6.53 -2.24
C LYS A 92 -5.31 -5.90 -3.59
N PHE A 93 -5.26 -4.58 -3.64
CA PHE A 93 -4.77 -3.87 -4.81
C PHE A 93 -3.90 -2.68 -4.38
N ALA A 94 -3.10 -2.17 -5.30
CA ALA A 94 -2.16 -1.11 -5.03
C ALA A 94 -2.25 0.00 -6.07
N PHE A 95 -2.06 1.23 -5.61
CA PHE A 95 -1.85 2.39 -6.47
C PHE A 95 -0.38 2.79 -6.40
N ASN A 96 0.23 2.95 -7.55
CA ASN A 96 1.63 3.33 -7.67
C ASN A 96 1.78 4.41 -8.74
N VAL A 97 2.57 5.41 -8.41
CA VAL A 97 2.89 6.48 -9.37
C VAL A 97 3.99 6.03 -10.32
N TRP A 98 3.77 6.22 -11.62
CA TRP A 98 4.74 5.92 -12.66
C TRP A 98 4.62 6.92 -13.81
N ASN A 99 5.70 7.65 -14.13
CA ASN A 99 5.77 8.56 -15.29
C ASN A 99 4.55 9.49 -15.46
N ARG A 100 4.10 10.19 -14.48
CA ARG A 100 2.88 11.05 -14.46
C ARG A 100 1.54 10.30 -14.45
N GLY A 101 1.57 8.97 -14.52
CA GLY A 101 0.38 8.15 -14.40
C GLY A 101 0.29 7.46 -13.05
N ILE A 102 -0.85 6.86 -12.79
CA ILE A 102 -1.06 5.99 -11.65
C ILE A 102 -1.37 4.61 -12.16
N GLU A 103 -0.52 3.66 -11.80
CA GLU A 103 -0.75 2.25 -12.09
C GLU A 103 -1.59 1.62 -10.99
N ILE A 104 -2.47 0.71 -11.38
CA ILE A 104 -3.30 -0.06 -10.48
C ILE A 104 -2.99 -1.54 -10.70
N HIS A 105 -2.49 -2.20 -9.65
CA HIS A 105 -2.13 -3.60 -9.71
C HIS A 105 -2.96 -4.41 -8.72
N ASN A 106 -3.36 -5.63 -9.14
CA ASN A 106 -3.99 -6.60 -8.26
C ASN A 106 -2.93 -7.34 -7.41
N ASP A 107 -3.36 -8.30 -6.60
CA ASP A 107 -2.46 -9.08 -5.72
C ASP A 107 -1.46 -9.98 -6.47
N LYS A 108 -1.63 -10.16 -7.78
CA LYS A 108 -0.69 -10.88 -8.65
C LYS A 108 0.29 -9.95 -9.39
N ALA A 109 0.33 -8.67 -9.01
CA ALA A 109 1.12 -7.64 -9.67
C ALA A 109 0.75 -7.44 -11.15
N VAL A 110 -0.50 -7.72 -11.51
CA VAL A 110 -1.02 -7.55 -12.86
C VAL A 110 -1.88 -6.30 -12.91
N TRP A 111 -1.71 -5.53 -13.97
CA TRP A 111 -2.57 -4.39 -14.25
C TRP A 111 -3.99 -4.89 -14.56
N PHE A 112 -5.00 -4.30 -13.93
CA PHE A 112 -6.37 -4.75 -14.11
C PHE A 112 -7.36 -3.57 -14.16
N ASP A 113 -8.50 -3.81 -14.76
CA ASP A 113 -9.53 -2.78 -14.97
C ASP A 113 -10.39 -2.61 -13.71
N LEU A 114 -9.80 -2.03 -12.68
CA LEU A 114 -10.47 -1.77 -11.41
C LEU A 114 -11.69 -0.85 -11.61
N ARG A 115 -11.63 0.08 -12.56
CA ARG A 115 -12.73 1.02 -12.84
C ARG A 115 -14.02 0.28 -13.22
N ASN A 116 -13.95 -0.61 -14.18
CA ASN A 116 -15.12 -1.38 -14.60
C ASN A 116 -15.54 -2.42 -13.57
N LEU A 117 -14.61 -3.12 -12.94
CA LEU A 117 -14.91 -4.06 -11.88
C LEU A 117 -15.59 -3.37 -10.68
N SER A 118 -15.17 -2.18 -10.33
CA SER A 118 -15.78 -1.42 -9.23
C SER A 118 -17.20 -0.95 -9.56
N LYS A 119 -17.48 -0.62 -10.81
CA LYS A 119 -18.85 -0.30 -11.29
C LYS A 119 -19.74 -1.53 -11.19
N GLU A 120 -19.29 -2.66 -11.67
CA GLU A 120 -20.03 -3.92 -11.62
C GLU A 120 -20.27 -4.38 -10.16
N ALA A 121 -19.31 -4.14 -9.27
CA ALA A 121 -19.43 -4.48 -7.85
C ALA A 121 -20.24 -3.47 -7.03
N GLY A 122 -20.62 -2.32 -7.62
CA GLY A 122 -21.38 -1.28 -6.92
C GLY A 122 -20.56 -0.45 -5.92
N VAL A 123 -19.24 -0.40 -6.05
CA VAL A 123 -18.33 0.32 -5.14
C VAL A 123 -17.47 1.35 -5.87
N TYR A 124 -17.90 1.79 -7.05
CA TYR A 124 -17.15 2.74 -7.86
C TYR A 124 -16.83 4.05 -7.11
N ASP A 125 -17.81 4.66 -6.47
CA ASP A 125 -17.62 5.93 -5.77
C ASP A 125 -16.68 5.78 -4.58
N GLU A 126 -16.77 4.67 -3.87
CA GLU A 126 -15.87 4.37 -2.75
C GLU A 126 -14.43 4.20 -3.21
N ILE A 127 -14.19 3.46 -4.29
CA ILE A 127 -12.83 3.27 -4.84
C ILE A 127 -12.31 4.56 -5.47
N LYS A 128 -13.16 5.33 -6.12
CA LYS A 128 -12.81 6.67 -6.61
C LYS A 128 -12.33 7.57 -5.47
N SER A 129 -12.98 7.50 -4.32
CA SER A 129 -12.57 8.22 -3.11
C SER A 129 -11.19 7.78 -2.62
N LEU A 130 -10.89 6.47 -2.62
CA LEU A 130 -9.56 5.95 -2.27
C LEU A 130 -8.47 6.50 -3.21
N MET A 131 -8.76 6.58 -4.50
CA MET A 131 -7.84 7.16 -5.48
C MET A 131 -7.63 8.66 -5.25
N ASN A 132 -8.70 9.41 -5.00
CA ASN A 132 -8.59 10.83 -4.68
C ASN A 132 -7.76 11.08 -3.42
N ASP A 133 -7.95 10.27 -2.38
CA ASP A 133 -7.18 10.37 -1.14
C ASP A 133 -5.69 10.10 -1.38
N TYR A 134 -5.36 9.12 -2.21
CA TYR A 134 -3.98 8.85 -2.60
C TYR A 134 -3.36 10.03 -3.37
N ILE A 135 -4.06 10.57 -4.35
CA ILE A 135 -3.58 11.72 -5.13
C ILE A 135 -3.37 12.93 -4.22
N ASN A 136 -4.31 13.21 -3.31
CA ASN A 136 -4.18 14.30 -2.35
C ASN A 136 -2.98 14.11 -1.42
N PHE A 137 -2.74 12.88 -0.96
CA PHE A 137 -1.55 12.56 -0.19
C PHE A 137 -0.28 12.85 -0.97
N MET A 138 -0.19 12.39 -2.22
CA MET A 138 0.97 12.57 -3.07
C MET A 138 1.21 14.05 -3.39
N VAL A 139 0.18 14.81 -3.73
CA VAL A 139 0.26 16.26 -3.99
C VAL A 139 0.70 17.03 -2.74
N GLY A 140 0.17 16.67 -1.58
CA GLY A 140 0.51 17.33 -0.31
C GLY A 140 1.94 17.07 0.16
N ASN A 141 2.51 15.90 -0.16
CA ASN A 141 3.84 15.49 0.31
C ASN A 141 4.92 15.61 -0.78
N ARG A 142 4.53 15.79 -2.04
CA ARG A 142 5.41 15.87 -3.19
C ARG A 142 4.89 16.93 -4.16
N ASP A 143 5.76 17.61 -4.88
CA ASP A 143 5.36 18.60 -5.88
C ASP A 143 4.92 17.90 -7.19
N LEU A 144 3.74 17.30 -7.15
CA LEU A 144 3.22 16.45 -8.22
C LEU A 144 1.87 16.99 -8.72
N LYS A 145 1.93 18.09 -9.44
CA LYS A 145 0.72 18.80 -9.89
C LYS A 145 0.03 18.19 -11.12
N ASP A 146 0.64 17.20 -11.78
CA ASP A 146 0.25 16.79 -13.13
C ASP A 146 -0.10 15.30 -13.25
N TYR A 147 -0.69 14.67 -12.20
CA TYR A 147 -1.11 13.28 -12.32
C TYR A 147 -2.46 13.13 -13.01
N ILE A 148 -2.49 12.21 -13.96
CA ILE A 148 -3.74 11.80 -14.60
C ILE A 148 -4.45 10.81 -13.66
N ASN A 149 -5.59 11.23 -13.13
CA ASN A 149 -6.43 10.38 -12.29
C ASN A 149 -7.15 9.35 -13.18
N PRO A 150 -6.90 8.02 -13.02
CA PRO A 150 -7.56 7.00 -13.82
C PRO A 150 -9.08 6.90 -13.58
N PHE A 151 -9.60 7.56 -12.53
CA PHE A 151 -11.03 7.64 -12.22
C PHE A 151 -11.66 8.99 -12.61
N SER A 152 -10.90 9.90 -13.20
CA SER A 152 -11.49 11.14 -13.74
C SER A 152 -12.22 10.85 -15.06
N ASN A 153 -13.31 11.56 -15.25
CA ASN A 153 -14.09 11.46 -16.48
C ASN A 153 -13.39 12.18 -17.65
#